data_87f433ce0bbbd33cbe7500df9cb88869
#
_entry.id   87f433ce0bbbd33cbe7500df9cb88869
#
_cell.length_a   1.000
_cell.length_b   1.000
_cell.length_c   1.000
_cell.angle_alpha   90.00
_cell.angle_beta   90.00
_cell.angle_gamma   90.00
#
_symmetry.space_group_name_H-M   'P 1'
#
loop_
_entity.id
_entity.type
_entity.pdbx_description
1 polymer ?
#
loop_
_entity_poly.entity_id
_entity_poly.type
_entity_poly.pdbx_seq_one_letter_code
_entity_poly.pdbx_strand_id
1 'polypeptide(L)'
;MNKKILFLLTFLSFSVISYAQLFTQIKLHTPHYYPGEIYFINGHSESFDEVELPMTWKNSIKVKKNSDDKKHTEIPAENIVAIKLWHKNFANKAHVLHYVAAKKVGALSPHQWGFPIMKSEWGVLYQCEQYYEIKNKTGDLQAVILTSSNSSTPTPYYMKKWDWEFAELIGVDGEFYRKKKVAKLFAENEKIAEDIAKGQLRLYDMQYILDQMEITSKRVKENTSAPTLTTDSVKNGQIGDDE
;
A
#
# COMPACT_ATOMS: atom_id res chain seq x y z
N MET A 1 -11.04 -26.46 49.52
CA MET A 1 -10.75 -25.11 49.00
C MET A 1 -12.06 -24.41 48.72
N ASN A 2 -12.26 -23.19 49.25
CA ASN A 2 -13.57 -22.50 49.19
C ASN A 2 -13.79 -22.00 47.78
N LYS A 3 -14.94 -22.36 47.11
CA LYS A 3 -15.28 -21.99 45.72
C LYS A 3 -15.18 -20.48 45.45
N LYS A 4 -15.43 -19.65 46.51
CA LYS A 4 -15.29 -18.18 46.44
C LYS A 4 -13.84 -17.72 46.30
N ILE A 5 -12.88 -18.42 46.93
CA ILE A 5 -11.44 -18.11 46.86
C ILE A 5 -10.90 -18.49 45.47
N LEU A 6 -11.36 -19.60 44.90
CA LEU A 6 -10.98 -20.03 43.55
C LEU A 6 -11.48 -19.03 42.48
N PHE A 7 -12.71 -18.53 42.66
CA PHE A 7 -13.29 -17.54 41.73
C PHE A 7 -12.55 -16.18 41.79
N LEU A 8 -12.13 -15.78 43.01
CA LEU A 8 -11.37 -14.54 43.20
C LEU A 8 -9.96 -14.64 42.60
N LEU A 9 -9.28 -15.78 42.72
CA LEU A 9 -7.98 -16.04 42.11
C LEU A 9 -8.03 -16.08 40.60
N THR A 10 -9.07 -16.68 39.98
CA THR A 10 -9.25 -16.66 38.52
C THR A 10 -9.55 -15.26 38.03
N PHE A 11 -10.35 -14.46 38.72
CA PHE A 11 -10.65 -13.09 38.33
C PHE A 11 -9.42 -12.17 38.43
N LEU A 12 -8.57 -12.33 39.46
CA LEU A 12 -7.30 -11.61 39.58
C LEU A 12 -6.31 -11.99 38.47
N SER A 13 -6.22 -13.26 38.09
CA SER A 13 -5.32 -13.69 37.02
C SER A 13 -5.76 -13.15 35.66
N PHE A 14 -7.06 -13.09 35.35
CA PHE A 14 -7.58 -12.48 34.12
C PHE A 14 -7.30 -10.97 34.07
N SER A 15 -7.43 -10.24 35.16
CA SER A 15 -7.13 -8.81 35.22
C SER A 15 -5.65 -8.52 35.00
N VAL A 16 -4.75 -9.30 35.57
CA VAL A 16 -3.29 -9.12 35.37
C VAL A 16 -2.88 -9.39 33.92
N ILE A 17 -3.45 -10.43 33.29
CA ILE A 17 -3.17 -10.74 31.87
C ILE A 17 -3.68 -9.59 30.98
N SER A 18 -4.86 -9.05 31.27
CA SER A 18 -5.42 -7.92 30.50
C SER A 18 -4.59 -6.65 30.65
N TYR A 19 -4.07 -6.37 31.86
CA TYR A 19 -3.16 -5.24 32.09
C TYR A 19 -1.82 -5.43 31.36
N ALA A 20 -1.23 -6.62 31.40
CA ALA A 20 0.03 -6.90 30.71
C ALA A 20 -0.11 -6.74 29.18
N GLN A 21 -1.21 -7.19 28.60
CA GLN A 21 -1.52 -6.99 27.17
C GLN A 21 -1.74 -5.50 26.84
N LEU A 22 -2.44 -4.76 27.69
CA LEU A 22 -2.66 -3.32 27.52
C LEU A 22 -1.33 -2.55 27.59
N PHE A 23 -0.45 -2.87 28.56
CA PHE A 23 0.88 -2.25 28.67
C PHE A 23 1.78 -2.56 27.48
N THR A 24 1.72 -3.77 26.93
CA THR A 24 2.47 -4.14 25.73
C THR A 24 1.96 -3.37 24.51
N GLN A 25 0.65 -3.25 24.35
CA GLN A 25 0.05 -2.44 23.29
C GLN A 25 0.38 -0.94 23.41
N ILE A 26 0.34 -0.38 24.63
CA ILE A 26 0.69 1.03 24.86
C ILE A 26 2.15 1.30 24.49
N LYS A 27 3.08 0.39 24.83
CA LYS A 27 4.50 0.53 24.50
C LYS A 27 4.76 0.46 22.97
N LEU A 28 3.95 -0.30 22.23
CA LEU A 28 4.01 -0.43 20.80
C LEU A 28 3.34 0.75 20.05
N HIS A 29 2.51 1.54 20.74
CA HIS A 29 1.83 2.70 20.19
C HIS A 29 2.58 4.02 20.44
N THR A 30 3.81 3.96 20.97
CA THR A 30 4.64 5.16 21.09
C THR A 30 4.99 5.67 19.69
N PRO A 31 4.57 6.88 19.32
CA PRO A 31 4.88 7.44 18.01
C PRO A 31 6.38 7.55 17.81
N HIS A 32 6.88 7.12 16.66
CA HIS A 32 8.26 7.32 16.26
C HIS A 32 8.33 8.53 15.32
N TYR A 33 9.31 9.39 15.56
CA TYR A 33 9.52 10.61 14.77
C TYR A 33 10.89 10.56 14.09
N TYR A 34 10.92 10.97 12.82
CA TYR A 34 12.12 10.99 12.01
C TYR A 34 12.19 12.30 11.21
N PRO A 35 13.36 12.79 10.84
CA PRO A 35 13.46 13.83 9.83
C PRO A 35 12.78 13.39 8.55
N GLY A 36 12.09 14.31 7.89
CA GLY A 36 11.33 13.92 6.71
C GLY A 36 10.87 15.07 5.84
N GLU A 37 10.32 14.70 4.69
CA GLU A 37 9.71 15.58 3.70
C GLU A 37 8.29 15.09 3.41
N ILE A 38 7.34 16.01 3.39
CA ILE A 38 5.93 15.72 3.09
C ILE A 38 5.60 16.26 1.70
N TYR A 39 5.01 15.41 0.87
CA TYR A 39 4.52 15.75 -0.45
C TYR A 39 3.00 15.89 -0.39
N PHE A 40 2.50 17.09 -0.69
CA PHE A 40 1.08 17.43 -0.59
C PHE A 40 0.34 17.26 -1.91
N ILE A 41 -0.98 17.11 -1.83
CA ILE A 41 -1.85 16.92 -3.02
C ILE A 41 -1.85 18.11 -3.97
N ASN A 42 -1.50 19.31 -3.51
CA ASN A 42 -1.36 20.52 -4.33
C ASN A 42 -0.01 20.62 -5.06
N GLY A 43 0.84 19.58 -4.96
CA GLY A 43 2.11 19.48 -5.68
C GLY A 43 3.30 20.14 -5.00
N HIS A 44 3.14 20.81 -3.84
CA HIS A 44 4.29 21.31 -3.09
C HIS A 44 4.84 20.26 -2.13
N SER A 45 6.09 20.43 -1.69
CA SER A 45 6.68 19.64 -0.61
C SER A 45 7.28 20.52 0.47
N GLU A 46 7.36 19.99 1.69
CA GLU A 46 7.89 20.69 2.83
C GLU A 46 8.70 19.75 3.73
N SER A 47 9.87 20.23 4.18
CA SER A 47 10.76 19.48 5.09
C SER A 47 10.48 19.81 6.54
N PHE A 48 10.62 18.80 7.40
CA PHE A 48 10.39 18.87 8.84
C PHE A 48 11.51 18.15 9.58
N ASP A 49 11.88 18.63 10.75
CA ASP A 49 12.87 17.98 11.62
C ASP A 49 12.28 16.71 12.25
N GLU A 50 10.97 16.72 12.51
CA GLU A 50 10.24 15.56 13.04
C GLU A 50 8.96 15.32 12.25
N VAL A 51 8.84 14.15 11.64
CA VAL A 51 7.63 13.63 11.00
C VAL A 51 7.30 12.30 11.65
N GLU A 52 6.07 12.14 12.10
CA GLU A 52 5.58 10.89 12.65
C GLU A 52 5.59 9.79 11.58
N LEU A 53 6.18 8.63 11.92
CA LEU A 53 6.00 7.41 11.14
C LEU A 53 4.61 6.85 11.45
N PRO A 54 3.64 6.94 10.52
CA PRO A 54 2.26 6.62 10.82
C PRO A 54 2.00 5.12 10.90
N MET A 55 1.05 4.74 11.73
CA MET A 55 0.38 3.46 11.61
C MET A 55 -0.46 3.42 10.35
N THR A 56 -0.62 2.23 9.76
CA THR A 56 -1.29 2.04 8.47
C THR A 56 -2.64 2.74 8.33
N TRP A 57 -3.45 2.77 9.38
CA TRP A 57 -4.82 3.33 9.37
C TRP A 57 -4.93 4.77 9.85
N LYS A 58 -3.80 5.43 10.13
CA LYS A 58 -3.83 6.76 10.72
C LYS A 58 -4.24 7.80 9.68
N ASN A 59 -5.19 8.65 10.04
CA ASN A 59 -5.76 9.68 9.16
C ASN A 59 -5.14 11.07 9.33
N SER A 60 -4.11 11.18 10.16
CA SER A 60 -3.31 12.39 10.34
C SER A 60 -1.89 12.02 10.77
N ILE A 61 -0.94 12.92 10.57
CA ILE A 61 0.43 12.78 11.07
C ILE A 61 0.82 13.99 11.88
N LYS A 62 1.68 13.77 12.87
CA LYS A 62 2.23 14.85 13.70
C LYS A 62 3.62 15.23 13.21
N VAL A 63 3.88 16.53 13.16
CA VAL A 63 5.14 17.06 12.67
C VAL A 63 5.68 18.18 13.55
N LYS A 64 6.99 18.40 13.53
CA LYS A 64 7.61 19.64 13.97
C LYS A 64 8.46 20.22 12.84
N LYS A 65 8.28 21.52 12.60
CA LYS A 65 9.07 22.24 11.59
C LYS A 65 10.53 22.31 12.00
N ASN A 66 10.76 22.65 13.27
CA ASN A 66 12.06 22.70 13.89
C ASN A 66 12.06 21.84 15.17
N SER A 67 13.20 21.24 15.48
CA SER A 67 13.35 20.40 16.68
C SER A 67 13.04 21.15 17.98
N ASP A 68 13.25 22.48 18.01
CA ASP A 68 13.01 23.35 19.15
C ASP A 68 11.52 23.71 19.36
N ASP A 69 10.66 23.36 18.42
CA ASP A 69 9.23 23.62 18.55
C ASP A 69 8.67 22.90 19.77
N LYS A 70 7.93 23.62 20.64
CA LYS A 70 7.38 23.06 21.89
C LYS A 70 6.34 21.98 21.67
N LYS A 71 5.61 22.03 20.54
CA LYS A 71 4.48 21.13 20.24
C LYS A 71 4.54 20.66 18.78
N HIS A 72 4.06 19.44 18.57
CA HIS A 72 3.78 18.95 17.23
C HIS A 72 2.53 19.63 16.64
N THR A 73 2.58 19.93 15.34
CA THR A 73 1.43 20.30 14.53
C THR A 73 0.84 19.03 13.91
N GLU A 74 -0.46 18.95 13.79
CA GLU A 74 -1.14 17.82 13.16
C GLU A 74 -1.56 18.18 11.73
N ILE A 75 -1.22 17.32 10.77
CA ILE A 75 -1.55 17.48 9.35
C ILE A 75 -2.52 16.34 8.98
N PRO A 76 -3.73 16.65 8.45
CA PRO A 76 -4.64 15.63 7.95
C PRO A 76 -4.01 14.84 6.80
N ALA A 77 -4.09 13.50 6.86
CA ALA A 77 -3.46 12.65 5.87
C ALA A 77 -4.08 12.78 4.47
N GLU A 78 -5.35 13.20 4.39
CA GLU A 78 -6.05 13.49 3.13
C GLU A 78 -5.39 14.59 2.29
N ASN A 79 -4.59 15.46 2.92
CA ASN A 79 -3.82 16.50 2.24
C ASN A 79 -2.46 16.01 1.75
N ILE A 80 -2.10 14.76 2.02
CA ILE A 80 -0.77 14.19 1.80
C ILE A 80 -0.84 13.10 0.73
N VAL A 81 0.08 13.18 -0.24
CA VAL A 81 0.30 12.10 -1.22
C VAL A 81 1.28 11.08 -0.67
N ALA A 82 2.38 11.57 -0.11
CA ALA A 82 3.46 10.74 0.41
C ALA A 82 4.25 11.45 1.50
N ILE A 83 4.90 10.67 2.34
CA ILE A 83 5.93 11.11 3.26
C ILE A 83 7.23 10.39 2.94
N LYS A 84 8.35 11.10 3.02
CA LYS A 84 9.70 10.56 2.86
C LYS A 84 10.43 10.74 4.16
N LEU A 85 10.84 9.65 4.78
CA LEU A 85 11.46 9.61 6.11
C LEU A 85 12.84 9.00 6.04
N TRP A 86 13.75 9.44 6.91
CA TRP A 86 15.07 8.84 7.05
C TRP A 86 15.55 8.91 8.49
N HIS A 87 16.40 7.97 8.87
CA HIS A 87 17.08 8.03 10.15
C HIS A 87 18.19 9.10 10.11
N LYS A 88 18.32 9.95 11.15
CA LYS A 88 19.28 11.05 11.20
C LYS A 88 20.73 10.66 10.84
N ASN A 89 21.14 9.45 11.20
CA ASN A 89 22.49 8.93 10.91
C ASN A 89 22.60 8.23 9.54
N PHE A 90 21.50 8.09 8.80
CA PHE A 90 21.41 7.35 7.52
C PHE A 90 20.53 8.11 6.54
N ALA A 91 20.82 9.42 6.32
CA ALA A 91 20.02 10.28 5.44
C ALA A 91 19.99 9.80 3.97
N ASN A 92 20.96 9.00 3.55
CA ASN A 92 21.01 8.36 2.22
C ASN A 92 20.04 7.18 2.07
N LYS A 93 19.46 6.69 3.17
CA LYS A 93 18.46 5.62 3.21
C LYS A 93 17.08 6.19 3.54
N ALA A 94 16.50 6.91 2.58
CA ALA A 94 15.16 7.45 2.74
C ALA A 94 14.10 6.42 2.34
N HIS A 95 12.99 6.41 3.08
CA HIS A 95 11.83 5.54 2.87
C HIS A 95 10.61 6.37 2.55
N VAL A 96 9.84 5.97 1.54
CA VAL A 96 8.65 6.68 1.11
C VAL A 96 7.42 5.85 1.45
N LEU A 97 6.48 6.45 2.19
CA LEU A 97 5.15 5.88 2.41
C LEU A 97 4.12 6.75 1.71
N HIS A 98 3.17 6.11 1.05
CA HIS A 98 2.06 6.78 0.38
C HIS A 98 0.79 6.67 1.21
N TYR A 99 -0.03 7.72 1.22
CA TYR A 99 -1.39 7.67 1.73
C TYR A 99 -2.31 7.21 0.60
N VAL A 100 -2.74 5.97 0.66
CA VAL A 100 -3.41 5.28 -0.44
C VAL A 100 -4.88 5.10 -0.13
N ALA A 101 -5.76 5.66 -0.96
CA ALA A 101 -7.17 5.33 -0.92
C ALA A 101 -7.35 3.87 -1.35
N ALA A 102 -7.93 3.05 -0.47
CA ALA A 102 -8.13 1.63 -0.69
C ALA A 102 -9.62 1.29 -0.65
N LYS A 103 -10.03 0.31 -1.45
CA LYS A 103 -11.40 -0.19 -1.40
C LYS A 103 -11.65 -0.86 -0.06
N LYS A 104 -12.71 -0.43 0.63
CA LYS A 104 -13.07 -0.98 1.94
C LYS A 104 -13.31 -2.48 1.88
N VAL A 105 -12.60 -3.23 2.72
CA VAL A 105 -12.76 -4.68 2.86
C VAL A 105 -13.00 -4.99 4.34
N GLY A 106 -14.23 -5.33 4.68
CA GLY A 106 -14.63 -5.63 6.07
C GLY A 106 -14.39 -4.44 7.01
N ALA A 107 -13.63 -4.66 8.07
CA ALA A 107 -13.29 -3.65 9.10
C ALA A 107 -12.04 -2.81 8.75
N LEU A 108 -11.37 -3.07 7.61
CA LEU A 108 -10.18 -2.33 7.22
C LEU A 108 -10.53 -0.88 6.87
N SER A 109 -9.63 0.05 7.22
CA SER A 109 -9.78 1.46 6.86
C SER A 109 -9.86 1.64 5.34
N PRO A 110 -10.67 2.59 4.82
CA PRO A 110 -10.70 2.92 3.40
C PRO A 110 -9.43 3.65 2.93
N HIS A 111 -8.54 4.01 3.84
CA HIS A 111 -7.24 4.61 3.53
C HIS A 111 -6.15 3.91 4.32
N GLN A 112 -5.00 3.73 3.68
CA GLN A 112 -3.85 3.00 4.24
C GLN A 112 -2.56 3.76 3.97
N TRP A 113 -1.67 3.81 4.95
CA TRP A 113 -0.27 4.15 4.70
C TRP A 113 0.44 2.91 4.18
N GLY A 114 0.88 2.95 2.93
CA GLY A 114 1.51 1.82 2.27
C GLY A 114 2.93 2.12 1.82
N PHE A 115 3.80 1.13 1.97
CA PHE A 115 5.15 1.17 1.43
C PHE A 115 5.14 0.58 0.01
N PRO A 116 5.52 1.35 -1.04
CA PRO A 116 5.57 0.85 -2.40
C PRO A 116 6.74 -0.12 -2.53
N ILE A 117 6.45 -1.40 -2.77
CA ILE A 117 7.47 -2.46 -2.88
C ILE A 117 7.81 -2.83 -4.31
N MET A 118 6.86 -2.70 -5.24
CA MET A 118 7.03 -2.96 -6.67
C MET A 118 6.22 -1.97 -7.48
N LYS A 119 6.73 -1.54 -8.64
CA LYS A 119 6.03 -0.59 -9.52
C LYS A 119 6.41 -0.78 -10.98
N SER A 120 5.50 -0.40 -11.88
CA SER A 120 5.71 -0.22 -13.32
C SER A 120 4.94 1.01 -13.82
N GLU A 121 4.96 1.26 -15.13
CA GLU A 121 4.09 2.28 -15.74
C GLU A 121 2.60 1.90 -15.70
N TRP A 122 2.26 0.63 -15.46
CA TRP A 122 0.89 0.18 -15.32
C TRP A 122 0.32 0.43 -13.92
N GLY A 123 1.13 0.25 -12.85
CA GLY A 123 0.66 0.41 -11.49
C GLY A 123 1.71 0.11 -10.43
N VAL A 124 1.27 0.04 -9.17
CA VAL A 124 2.12 -0.10 -7.99
C VAL A 124 1.53 -1.06 -6.97
N LEU A 125 2.40 -1.90 -6.40
CA LEU A 125 2.07 -2.78 -5.27
C LEU A 125 2.54 -2.15 -3.96
N TYR A 126 1.63 -2.02 -3.01
CA TYR A 126 1.89 -1.55 -1.65
C TYR A 126 1.82 -2.69 -0.65
N GLN A 127 2.78 -2.70 0.25
CA GLN A 127 2.72 -3.45 1.50
C GLN A 127 2.20 -2.52 2.59
N CYS A 128 1.19 -2.93 3.35
CA CYS A 128 0.55 -2.10 4.37
C CYS A 128 0.61 -2.81 5.71
N GLU A 129 1.76 -2.74 6.37
CA GLU A 129 1.96 -3.29 7.70
C GLU A 129 1.30 -2.43 8.78
N GLN A 130 0.85 -3.05 9.86
CA GLN A 130 0.26 -2.30 10.97
C GLN A 130 1.23 -1.27 11.56
N TYR A 131 2.49 -1.67 11.68
CA TYR A 131 3.54 -0.87 12.28
C TYR A 131 4.81 -0.98 11.47
N TYR A 132 5.51 0.15 11.37
CA TYR A 132 6.85 0.22 10.82
C TYR A 132 7.80 0.84 11.85
N GLU A 133 9.07 0.51 11.75
CA GLU A 133 10.15 1.22 12.42
C GLU A 133 11.34 1.41 11.47
N ILE A 134 12.12 2.48 11.67
CA ILE A 134 13.41 2.65 11.01
C ILE A 134 14.49 2.23 12.01
N LYS A 135 15.27 1.21 11.67
CA LYS A 135 16.30 0.66 12.55
C LYS A 135 17.39 1.68 12.85
N ASN A 136 17.65 1.94 14.11
CA ASN A 136 18.69 2.87 14.56
C ASN A 136 20.11 2.47 14.12
N LYS A 137 20.39 1.19 13.89
CA LYS A 137 21.72 0.67 13.53
C LYS A 137 21.99 0.65 12.03
N THR A 138 20.97 0.54 11.20
CA THR A 138 21.13 0.34 9.76
C THR A 138 20.38 1.36 8.91
N GLY A 139 19.41 2.09 9.50
CA GLY A 139 18.54 3.01 8.79
C GLY A 139 17.48 2.32 7.92
N ASP A 140 17.34 1.01 7.98
CA ASP A 140 16.39 0.26 7.16
C ASP A 140 14.98 0.33 7.77
N LEU A 141 13.98 0.54 6.91
CA LEU A 141 12.57 0.39 7.28
C LEU A 141 12.23 -1.09 7.41
N GLN A 142 11.63 -1.46 8.51
CA GLN A 142 11.11 -2.82 8.68
C GLN A 142 9.69 -2.79 9.22
N ALA A 143 8.94 -3.81 8.86
CA ALA A 143 7.67 -4.13 9.48
C ALA A 143 7.90 -4.64 10.91
N VAL A 144 7.10 -4.14 11.85
CA VAL A 144 7.10 -4.65 13.23
C VAL A 144 5.92 -5.60 13.38
N ILE A 145 6.21 -6.88 13.46
CA ILE A 145 5.18 -7.89 13.70
C ILE A 145 4.87 -7.89 15.18
N LEU A 146 3.64 -7.55 15.53
CA LEU A 146 3.15 -7.66 16.92
C LEU A 146 2.81 -9.11 17.20
N THR A 147 3.77 -9.85 17.72
CA THR A 147 3.51 -11.18 18.27
C THR A 147 2.84 -11.05 19.65
N SER A 148 1.52 -10.94 19.69
CA SER A 148 0.79 -11.38 20.86
C SER A 148 0.52 -12.87 20.69
N SER A 149 1.17 -13.70 21.49
CA SER A 149 0.86 -15.12 21.72
C SER A 149 -0.06 -15.76 20.68
N ASN A 150 0.48 -16.37 19.63
CA ASN A 150 -0.18 -17.26 18.65
C ASN A 150 -0.90 -16.68 17.43
N SER A 151 -0.93 -15.38 17.18
CA SER A 151 -1.42 -14.87 15.89
C SER A 151 -0.53 -13.74 15.38
N SER A 152 0.22 -14.00 14.34
CA SER A 152 0.81 -12.93 13.53
C SER A 152 -0.33 -12.14 12.88
N THR A 153 -0.30 -10.83 12.98
CA THR A 153 -1.23 -10.02 12.20
C THR A 153 -0.89 -10.16 10.73
N PRO A 154 -1.85 -10.56 9.88
CA PRO A 154 -1.56 -10.77 8.47
C PRO A 154 -1.12 -9.48 7.79
N THR A 155 -0.09 -9.57 6.95
CA THR A 155 0.41 -8.46 6.13
C THR A 155 -0.46 -8.29 4.89
N PRO A 156 -1.24 -7.21 4.74
CA PRO A 156 -2.03 -6.96 3.56
C PRO A 156 -1.21 -6.29 2.45
N TYR A 157 -1.52 -6.69 1.21
CA TYR A 157 -0.94 -6.13 -0.01
C TYR A 157 -2.04 -5.54 -0.88
N TYR A 158 -1.86 -4.27 -1.24
CA TYR A 158 -2.79 -3.53 -2.07
C TYR A 158 -2.15 -3.19 -3.42
N MET A 159 -2.89 -3.45 -4.49
CA MET A 159 -2.51 -3.07 -5.85
C MET A 159 -3.30 -1.85 -6.28
N LYS A 160 -2.63 -0.87 -6.88
CA LYS A 160 -3.25 0.28 -7.51
C LYS A 160 -2.72 0.44 -8.94
N LYS A 161 -3.59 0.30 -9.93
CA LYS A 161 -3.32 0.78 -11.28
C LYS A 161 -3.42 2.31 -11.28
N TRP A 162 -2.65 3.00 -12.08
CA TRP A 162 -2.57 4.47 -12.01
C TRP A 162 -3.89 5.18 -12.32
N ASP A 163 -4.75 4.58 -13.15
CA ASP A 163 -6.08 5.08 -13.52
C ASP A 163 -7.21 4.58 -12.59
N TRP A 164 -6.93 3.74 -11.58
CA TRP A 164 -7.93 3.34 -10.61
C TRP A 164 -8.11 4.42 -9.53
N GLU A 165 -9.35 4.63 -9.13
CA GLU A 165 -9.68 5.51 -8.01
C GLU A 165 -9.13 4.94 -6.69
N PHE A 166 -9.33 3.64 -6.47
CA PHE A 166 -8.96 2.94 -5.23
C PHE A 166 -7.97 1.80 -5.50
N ALA A 167 -7.09 1.59 -4.52
CA ALA A 167 -6.29 0.37 -4.47
C ALA A 167 -7.17 -0.82 -4.05
N GLU A 168 -6.90 -1.99 -4.61
CA GLU A 168 -7.60 -3.24 -4.30
C GLU A 168 -6.71 -4.14 -3.43
N LEU A 169 -7.30 -4.76 -2.39
CA LEU A 169 -6.62 -5.79 -1.62
C LEU A 169 -6.45 -7.03 -2.50
N ILE A 170 -5.21 -7.37 -2.82
CA ILE A 170 -4.89 -8.51 -3.70
C ILE A 170 -4.21 -9.65 -2.97
N GLY A 171 -3.58 -9.41 -1.83
CA GLY A 171 -2.81 -10.43 -1.13
C GLY A 171 -2.74 -10.24 0.37
N VAL A 172 -2.39 -11.35 1.03
CA VAL A 172 -2.14 -11.42 2.47
C VAL A 172 -1.00 -12.41 2.68
N ASP A 173 0.00 -12.05 3.50
CA ASP A 173 1.14 -12.91 3.85
C ASP A 173 1.88 -13.54 2.64
N GLY A 174 2.02 -12.78 1.56
CA GLY A 174 2.71 -13.24 0.35
C GLY A 174 1.88 -14.09 -0.61
N GLU A 175 0.61 -14.36 -0.29
CA GLU A 175 -0.29 -15.12 -1.14
C GLU A 175 -1.43 -14.26 -1.69
N PHE A 176 -1.92 -14.56 -2.90
CA PHE A 176 -3.11 -13.90 -3.45
C PHE A 176 -4.36 -14.22 -2.66
N TYR A 177 -5.06 -13.18 -2.23
CA TYR A 177 -6.34 -13.28 -1.54
C TYR A 177 -7.49 -13.51 -2.54
N ARG A 178 -8.22 -14.66 -2.44
CA ARG A 178 -9.30 -14.99 -3.38
C ARG A 178 -8.84 -14.93 -4.85
N LYS A 179 -7.94 -15.80 -5.26
CA LYS A 179 -7.25 -15.83 -6.56
C LYS A 179 -8.16 -15.53 -7.76
N LYS A 180 -9.35 -16.12 -7.86
CA LYS A 180 -10.33 -15.86 -8.94
C LYS A 180 -10.83 -14.41 -8.97
N LYS A 181 -10.92 -13.73 -7.81
CA LYS A 181 -11.30 -12.32 -7.77
C LYS A 181 -10.13 -11.44 -8.19
N VAL A 182 -8.93 -11.75 -7.70
CA VAL A 182 -7.70 -11.03 -8.06
C VAL A 182 -7.42 -11.17 -9.55
N ALA A 183 -7.56 -12.35 -10.14
CA ALA A 183 -7.39 -12.59 -11.57
C ALA A 183 -8.21 -11.62 -12.45
N LYS A 184 -9.42 -11.26 -12.03
CA LYS A 184 -10.27 -10.31 -12.77
C LYS A 184 -9.67 -8.90 -12.86
N LEU A 185 -8.81 -8.52 -11.91
CA LEU A 185 -8.13 -7.21 -11.93
C LEU A 185 -7.08 -7.13 -13.04
N PHE A 186 -6.61 -8.28 -13.52
CA PHE A 186 -5.60 -8.43 -14.55
C PHE A 186 -6.17 -8.97 -15.89
N ALA A 187 -7.50 -8.86 -16.08
CA ALA A 187 -8.19 -9.41 -17.24
C ALA A 187 -7.76 -8.80 -18.59
N GLU A 188 -7.09 -7.66 -18.59
CA GLU A 188 -6.47 -7.06 -19.78
C GLU A 188 -5.40 -7.99 -20.40
N ASN A 189 -4.85 -8.91 -19.62
CA ASN A 189 -3.95 -9.96 -20.06
C ASN A 189 -4.51 -11.32 -19.62
N GLU A 190 -5.20 -12.02 -20.54
CA GLU A 190 -5.89 -13.28 -20.28
C GLU A 190 -4.95 -14.34 -19.68
N LYS A 191 -3.71 -14.44 -20.19
CA LYS A 191 -2.75 -15.42 -19.70
C LYS A 191 -2.37 -15.15 -18.24
N ILE A 192 -2.08 -13.92 -17.87
CA ILE A 192 -1.76 -13.53 -16.49
C ILE A 192 -2.96 -13.81 -15.57
N ALA A 193 -4.18 -13.44 -16.00
CA ALA A 193 -5.40 -13.69 -15.24
C ALA A 193 -5.63 -15.19 -15.01
N GLU A 194 -5.43 -16.01 -16.04
CA GLU A 194 -5.58 -17.46 -15.95
C GLU A 194 -4.54 -18.09 -15.02
N ASP A 195 -3.28 -17.71 -15.14
CA ASP A 195 -2.16 -18.22 -14.32
C ASP A 195 -2.35 -17.84 -12.83
N ILE A 196 -2.85 -16.64 -12.52
CA ILE A 196 -3.24 -16.24 -11.15
C ILE A 196 -4.39 -17.10 -10.66
N ALA A 197 -5.46 -17.27 -11.47
CA ALA A 197 -6.64 -18.05 -11.07
C ALA A 197 -6.32 -19.51 -10.77
N LYS A 198 -5.41 -20.10 -11.55
CA LYS A 198 -4.88 -21.47 -11.38
C LYS A 198 -3.86 -21.58 -10.25
N GLY A 199 -3.33 -20.47 -9.75
CA GLY A 199 -2.29 -20.43 -8.72
C GLY A 199 -0.89 -20.79 -9.25
N GLN A 200 -0.66 -20.64 -10.54
CA GLN A 200 0.66 -20.79 -11.20
C GLN A 200 1.53 -19.55 -10.93
N LEU A 201 0.91 -18.36 -10.83
CA LEU A 201 1.54 -17.14 -10.36
C LEU A 201 1.14 -16.85 -8.91
N ARG A 202 2.09 -16.35 -8.13
CA ARG A 202 1.94 -15.96 -6.73
C ARG A 202 2.28 -14.48 -6.52
N LEU A 203 2.07 -13.97 -5.32
CA LEU A 203 2.29 -12.56 -5.03
C LEU A 203 3.77 -12.14 -5.19
N TYR A 204 4.72 -13.03 -4.95
CA TYR A 204 6.14 -12.74 -5.17
C TYR A 204 6.52 -12.62 -6.66
N ASP A 205 5.69 -13.12 -7.58
CA ASP A 205 5.86 -12.95 -9.03
C ASP A 205 5.32 -11.59 -9.50
N MET A 206 4.94 -10.70 -8.57
CA MET A 206 4.21 -9.47 -8.88
C MET A 206 4.99 -8.52 -9.78
N GLN A 207 6.32 -8.45 -9.70
CA GLN A 207 7.09 -7.63 -10.62
C GLN A 207 6.94 -8.11 -12.05
N TYR A 208 7.05 -9.43 -12.29
CA TYR A 208 6.78 -10.02 -13.60
C TYR A 208 5.35 -9.72 -14.09
N ILE A 209 4.36 -9.85 -13.21
CA ILE A 209 2.96 -9.54 -13.54
C ILE A 209 2.83 -8.07 -13.97
N LEU A 210 3.39 -7.14 -13.21
CA LEU A 210 3.36 -5.70 -13.51
C LEU A 210 4.01 -5.39 -14.87
N ASP A 211 5.15 -5.99 -15.17
CA ASP A 211 5.88 -5.83 -16.43
C ASP A 211 5.04 -6.34 -17.62
N GLN A 212 4.38 -7.50 -17.48
CA GLN A 212 3.50 -8.05 -18.51
C GLN A 212 2.24 -7.19 -18.72
N MET A 213 1.67 -6.62 -17.66
CA MET A 213 0.53 -5.71 -17.76
C MET A 213 0.93 -4.40 -18.46
N GLU A 214 2.11 -3.87 -18.19
CA GLU A 214 2.66 -2.71 -18.88
C GLU A 214 2.80 -2.95 -20.39
N ILE A 215 3.39 -4.09 -20.78
CA ILE A 215 3.53 -4.49 -22.20
C ILE A 215 2.16 -4.59 -22.87
N THR A 216 1.19 -5.23 -22.20
CA THR A 216 -0.18 -5.38 -22.73
C THR A 216 -0.84 -4.03 -22.90
N SER A 217 -0.74 -3.12 -21.93
CA SER A 217 -1.31 -1.78 -21.99
C SER A 217 -0.72 -0.94 -23.14
N LYS A 218 0.59 -1.04 -23.39
CA LYS A 218 1.25 -0.36 -24.52
C LYS A 218 0.72 -0.85 -25.86
N ARG A 219 0.60 -2.17 -26.06
CA ARG A 219 0.07 -2.77 -27.28
C ARG A 219 -1.38 -2.35 -27.56
N VAL A 220 -2.23 -2.29 -26.54
CA VAL A 220 -3.61 -1.84 -26.66
C VAL A 220 -3.66 -0.38 -27.13
N LYS A 221 -2.84 0.50 -26.56
CA LYS A 221 -2.76 1.92 -26.96
C LYS A 221 -2.28 2.08 -28.40
N GLU A 222 -1.26 1.35 -28.82
CA GLU A 222 -0.73 1.38 -30.18
C GLU A 222 -1.80 0.93 -31.20
N ASN A 223 -2.51 -0.16 -30.94
CA ASN A 223 -3.57 -0.67 -31.81
C ASN A 223 -4.79 0.28 -31.89
N THR A 224 -5.07 1.03 -30.82
CA THR A 224 -6.19 2.00 -30.80
C THR A 224 -5.80 3.32 -31.48
N SER A 225 -4.50 3.63 -31.54
CA SER A 225 -3.97 4.86 -32.18
C SER A 225 -3.67 4.69 -33.68
N ALA A 226 -3.68 3.46 -34.18
CA ALA A 226 -3.49 3.20 -35.61
C ALA A 226 -4.67 3.80 -36.40
N PRO A 227 -4.42 4.64 -37.41
CA PRO A 227 -5.50 5.20 -38.24
C PRO A 227 -6.24 4.04 -38.91
N THR A 228 -7.56 4.01 -38.72
CA THR A 228 -8.44 3.12 -39.46
C THR A 228 -8.24 3.44 -40.92
N LEU A 229 -7.56 2.58 -41.67
CA LEU A 229 -7.52 2.64 -43.15
C LEU A 229 -8.96 2.51 -43.63
N THR A 230 -9.62 3.65 -43.88
CA THR A 230 -10.88 3.71 -44.57
C THR A 230 -10.66 3.17 -45.99
N THR A 231 -11.16 1.97 -46.24
CA THR A 231 -11.31 1.37 -47.57
C THR A 231 -12.37 2.11 -48.37
N ASP A 232 -12.13 3.40 -48.70
CA ASP A 232 -12.97 4.21 -49.56
C ASP A 232 -12.12 4.81 -50.67
N SER A 233 -11.51 3.96 -51.49
CA SER A 233 -10.95 4.41 -52.79
C SER A 233 -10.89 3.28 -53.83
N VAL A 234 -12.02 2.56 -53.98
CA VAL A 234 -12.22 1.73 -55.19
C VAL A 234 -13.68 1.87 -55.61
N LYS A 235 -14.00 2.99 -56.26
CA LYS A 235 -15.10 3.12 -57.23
C LYS A 235 -14.99 4.49 -57.87
N ASN A 236 -14.33 4.55 -59.04
CA ASN A 236 -14.76 5.36 -60.18
C ASN A 236 -13.71 5.22 -61.30
N GLY A 237 -13.70 4.10 -61.95
CA GLY A 237 -13.25 3.96 -63.35
C GLY A 237 -14.47 3.93 -64.23
N GLN A 238 -14.99 5.08 -64.58
CA GLN A 238 -15.93 5.18 -65.64
C GLN A 238 -15.16 5.10 -66.97
N ILE A 239 -15.39 4.01 -67.66
CA ILE A 239 -15.11 3.84 -69.07
C ILE A 239 -16.05 4.79 -69.83
N GLY A 240 -15.51 5.76 -70.49
CA GLY A 240 -16.18 6.57 -71.54
C GLY A 240 -15.71 6.07 -72.87
N ASP A 241 -16.51 5.24 -73.50
CA ASP A 241 -16.52 5.09 -74.97
C ASP A 241 -17.21 6.30 -75.54
N ASP A 242 -16.57 6.97 -76.47
CA ASP A 242 -17.25 7.69 -77.55
C ASP A 242 -16.27 7.99 -78.72
N GLU A 243 -16.56 7.40 -79.88
CA GLU A 243 -16.35 7.75 -81.30
C GLU A 243 -15.02 8.38 -81.77
#